data_4a34d138d60538e07f6e7acaa7e4d131
#
_entry.id   4a34d138d60538e07f6e7acaa7e4d131
#
_cell.length_a   1.000
_cell.length_b   1.000
_cell.length_c   1.000
_cell.angle_alpha   90.00
_cell.angle_beta   90.00
_cell.angle_gamma   90.00
#
_symmetry.space_group_name_H-M   'P 1'
#
loop_
_entity.id
_entity.type
_entity.pdbx_description
1 polymer ?
#
loop_
_entity_poly.entity_id
_entity_poly.type
_entity_poly.pdbx_seq_one_letter_code
_entity_poly.pdbx_strand_id
1 'polypeptide(L)'
;MVRPAPSKTSRAIVQLGHLTFPAAIGRNGRTAMKREGDGKSPISLTRLLYGFYRGDRNTGIATALPMQRTRRSMLWCDEPRSANYNRLVKTPFAPSHEEMMRKDGLYDVCLVLDWNITSRSRNRGSAIFMHLIRPGYEPTAGCVALHPKDMRRILPHMRKGTRIRIL
;
A
#
# COMPACT_ATOMS: atom_id res chain seq x y z
N MET A 1 13.45 -3.03 -2.45
CA MET A 1 13.33 -2.51 -3.83
C MET A 1 12.16 -3.20 -4.52
N VAL A 2 11.39 -2.47 -5.32
CA VAL A 2 10.30 -3.00 -6.16
C VAL A 2 10.69 -2.72 -7.60
N ARG A 3 10.94 -3.75 -8.39
CA ARG A 3 11.33 -3.62 -9.80
C ARG A 3 10.31 -4.30 -10.71
N PRO A 4 10.14 -3.86 -11.95
CA PRO A 4 9.21 -4.49 -12.88
C PRO A 4 9.60 -5.95 -13.12
N ALA A 5 8.60 -6.80 -13.32
CA ALA A 5 8.81 -8.13 -13.84
C ALA A 5 8.76 -8.11 -15.38
N PRO A 6 9.53 -8.96 -16.07
CA PRO A 6 9.61 -8.93 -17.54
C PRO A 6 8.27 -9.22 -18.25
N SER A 7 7.36 -9.96 -17.60
CA SER A 7 6.22 -10.57 -18.28
C SER A 7 4.98 -9.69 -18.45
N LYS A 8 4.74 -8.74 -17.57
CA LYS A 8 3.53 -7.87 -17.59
C LYS A 8 3.81 -6.55 -16.87
N THR A 9 3.28 -5.45 -17.39
CA THR A 9 3.45 -4.09 -16.84
C THR A 9 2.93 -3.94 -15.41
N SER A 10 1.92 -4.73 -15.02
CA SER A 10 1.32 -4.75 -13.68
C SER A 10 1.98 -5.75 -12.72
N ARG A 11 3.04 -6.44 -13.13
CA ARG A 11 3.81 -7.36 -12.31
C ARG A 11 5.11 -6.72 -11.85
N ALA A 12 5.51 -7.09 -10.65
CA ALA A 12 6.77 -6.64 -10.07
C ALA A 12 7.43 -7.74 -9.27
N ILE A 13 8.67 -7.51 -8.90
CA ILE A 13 9.44 -8.30 -7.96
C ILE A 13 9.84 -7.38 -6.81
N VAL A 14 9.44 -7.73 -5.61
CA VAL A 14 9.94 -7.11 -4.38
C VAL A 14 11.22 -7.83 -4.00
N GLN A 15 12.29 -7.07 -3.82
CA GLN A 15 13.59 -7.58 -3.40
C GLN A 15 13.98 -7.01 -2.03
N LEU A 16 14.39 -7.90 -1.12
CA LEU A 16 14.90 -7.58 0.19
C LEU A 16 16.21 -8.38 0.41
N GLY A 17 17.36 -7.71 0.32
CA GLY A 17 18.65 -8.40 0.29
C GLY A 17 18.71 -9.41 -0.88
N HIS A 18 18.97 -10.66 -0.56
CA HIS A 18 18.96 -11.78 -1.50
C HIS A 18 17.57 -12.40 -1.74
N LEU A 19 16.57 -12.04 -0.93
CA LEU A 19 15.22 -12.56 -1.06
C LEU A 19 14.43 -11.81 -2.14
N THR A 20 13.68 -12.55 -2.94
CA THR A 20 12.81 -12.00 -3.98
C THR A 20 11.40 -12.56 -3.84
N PHE A 21 10.39 -11.71 -4.08
CA PHE A 21 8.99 -12.06 -3.94
C PHE A 21 8.20 -11.53 -5.14
N PRO A 22 7.38 -12.35 -5.79
CA PRO A 22 6.43 -11.88 -6.80
C PRO A 22 5.45 -10.86 -6.19
N ALA A 23 5.13 -9.83 -6.95
CA ALA A 23 4.19 -8.79 -6.52
C ALA A 23 3.32 -8.31 -7.69
N ALA A 24 2.19 -7.70 -7.36
CA ALA A 24 1.43 -6.89 -8.31
C ALA A 24 1.57 -5.40 -7.98
N ILE A 25 1.49 -4.60 -9.03
CA ILE A 25 1.52 -3.14 -8.98
C ILE A 25 0.36 -2.56 -9.79
N GLY A 26 0.35 -1.26 -9.98
CA GLY A 26 -0.69 -0.58 -10.73
C GLY A 26 -1.05 -1.24 -12.05
N ARG A 27 -2.36 -1.36 -12.37
CA ARG A 27 -2.86 -1.97 -13.61
C ARG A 27 -2.29 -1.33 -14.88
N ASN A 28 -1.97 -0.05 -14.81
CA ASN A 28 -1.35 0.72 -15.88
C ASN A 28 0.17 0.88 -15.70
N GLY A 29 0.80 -0.03 -14.94
CA GLY A 29 2.24 -0.01 -14.70
C GLY A 29 2.70 1.05 -13.70
N ARG A 30 3.72 1.82 -14.06
CA ARG A 30 4.41 2.78 -13.20
C ARG A 30 4.55 4.13 -13.86
N THR A 31 4.76 5.19 -13.07
CA THR A 31 4.96 6.54 -13.60
C THR A 31 5.78 7.41 -12.64
N ALA A 32 6.61 8.29 -13.20
CA ALA A 32 7.23 9.37 -12.44
C ALA A 32 6.25 10.54 -12.19
N MET A 33 5.19 10.64 -13.02
CA MET A 33 4.19 11.71 -12.94
C MET A 33 2.84 11.16 -12.43
N LYS A 34 2.84 10.65 -11.22
CA LYS A 34 1.67 10.05 -10.57
C LYS A 34 0.51 11.05 -10.49
N ARG A 35 -0.69 10.59 -10.85
CA ARG A 35 -1.96 11.29 -10.70
C ARG A 35 -2.98 10.43 -9.96
N GLU A 36 -3.95 11.09 -9.34
CA GLU A 36 -5.08 10.37 -8.72
C GLU A 36 -5.86 9.60 -9.79
N GLY A 37 -6.27 8.37 -9.47
CA GLY A 37 -7.07 7.54 -10.37
C GLY A 37 -6.35 6.98 -11.61
N ASP A 38 -5.06 7.27 -11.84
CA ASP A 38 -4.32 6.84 -13.05
C ASP A 38 -4.03 5.33 -13.12
N GLY A 39 -4.26 4.59 -12.04
CA GLY A 39 -3.98 3.15 -11.96
C GLY A 39 -2.50 2.79 -12.05
N LYS A 40 -1.59 3.72 -11.79
CA LYS A 40 -0.13 3.52 -11.88
C LYS A 40 0.52 3.58 -10.51
N SER A 41 1.56 2.79 -10.29
CA SER A 41 2.42 2.91 -9.12
C SER A 41 3.45 4.03 -9.32
N PRO A 42 3.73 4.88 -8.30
CA PRO A 42 4.72 5.93 -8.44
C PRO A 42 6.14 5.37 -8.54
N ILE A 43 6.92 5.79 -9.51
CA ILE A 43 8.38 5.62 -9.49
C ILE A 43 8.93 6.56 -8.44
N SER A 44 9.47 6.01 -7.35
CA SER A 44 9.79 6.82 -6.17
C SER A 44 10.71 6.09 -5.20
N LEU A 45 11.30 6.86 -4.31
CA LEU A 45 11.90 6.38 -3.08
C LEU A 45 11.02 6.81 -1.91
N THR A 46 10.22 5.90 -1.40
CA THR A 46 9.33 6.11 -0.26
C THR A 46 9.87 5.44 1.00
N ARG A 47 9.24 5.74 2.13
CA ARG A 47 9.54 5.14 3.43
C ARG A 47 8.28 4.54 4.03
N LEU A 48 8.42 3.45 4.75
CA LEU A 48 7.36 2.91 5.60
C LEU A 48 7.14 3.82 6.80
N LEU A 49 5.89 4.18 7.06
CA LEU A 49 5.50 5.00 8.21
C LEU A 49 4.98 4.13 9.35
N TYR A 50 3.97 3.32 9.08
CA TYR A 50 3.29 2.42 10.00
C TYR A 50 2.41 1.46 9.19
N GLY A 51 1.71 0.56 9.85
CA GLY A 51 0.78 -0.33 9.17
C GLY A 51 -0.51 -0.57 9.95
N PHE A 52 -1.45 -1.24 9.26
CA PHE A 52 -2.71 -1.71 9.82
C PHE A 52 -2.79 -3.22 9.72
N TYR A 53 -3.54 -3.84 10.62
CA TYR A 53 -3.82 -5.27 10.57
C TYR A 53 -5.22 -5.60 11.07
N ARG A 54 -5.83 -6.64 10.50
CA ARG A 54 -7.08 -7.22 10.94
C ARG A 54 -6.82 -8.13 12.13
N GLY A 55 -7.06 -7.63 13.34
CA GLY A 55 -6.83 -8.38 14.57
C GLY A 55 -7.75 -9.58 14.77
N ASP A 56 -8.83 -9.68 13.99
CA ASP A 56 -9.75 -10.82 13.93
C ASP A 56 -9.29 -11.93 12.97
N ARG A 57 -8.34 -11.64 12.09
CA ARG A 57 -7.82 -12.57 11.07
C ARG A 57 -6.33 -12.83 11.18
N ASN A 58 -5.59 -11.90 11.76
CA ASN A 58 -4.14 -11.96 11.89
C ASN A 58 -3.73 -11.72 13.32
N THR A 59 -3.31 -12.79 13.98
CA THR A 59 -2.69 -12.77 15.30
C THR A 59 -1.19 -13.04 15.15
N GLY A 60 -0.36 -12.36 15.95
CA GLY A 60 1.08 -12.64 15.98
C GLY A 60 1.88 -12.08 14.80
N ILE A 61 1.60 -10.84 14.38
CA ILE A 61 2.43 -10.16 13.37
C ILE A 61 3.78 -9.78 13.97
N ALA A 62 4.83 -10.47 13.56
CA ALA A 62 6.21 -10.19 13.97
C ALA A 62 6.78 -9.05 13.11
N THR A 63 6.94 -7.85 13.67
CA THR A 63 7.57 -6.71 13.00
C THR A 63 7.96 -5.62 14.01
N ALA A 64 9.00 -4.87 13.71
CA ALA A 64 9.35 -3.64 14.42
C ALA A 64 8.64 -2.38 13.84
N LEU A 65 7.84 -2.55 12.79
CA LEU A 65 7.01 -1.47 12.27
C LEU A 65 5.84 -1.20 13.23
N PRO A 66 5.54 0.05 13.59
CA PRO A 66 4.34 0.36 14.37
C PRO A 66 3.08 -0.13 13.62
N MET A 67 2.31 -1.01 14.25
CA MET A 67 1.10 -1.59 13.66
C MET A 67 -0.13 -1.20 14.47
N GLN A 68 -1.19 -0.79 13.80
CA GLN A 68 -2.47 -0.44 14.38
C GLN A 68 -3.55 -1.45 13.98
N ARG A 69 -4.35 -1.89 14.95
CA ARG A 69 -5.51 -2.74 14.67
C ARG A 69 -6.55 -1.96 13.85
N THR A 70 -6.94 -2.49 12.72
CA THR A 70 -7.98 -1.91 11.86
C THR A 70 -9.33 -1.95 12.55
N ARG A 71 -10.10 -0.88 12.45
CA ARG A 71 -11.47 -0.74 12.97
C ARG A 71 -12.43 -0.37 11.83
N ARG A 72 -13.70 -0.73 11.96
CA ARG A 72 -14.74 -0.42 10.96
C ARG A 72 -14.90 1.07 10.67
N SER A 73 -14.61 1.92 11.66
CA SER A 73 -14.69 3.37 11.50
C SER A 73 -13.52 3.99 10.74
N MET A 74 -12.48 3.23 10.38
CA MET A 74 -11.28 3.74 9.73
C MET A 74 -11.47 3.79 8.22
N LEU A 75 -11.29 4.98 7.64
CA LEU A 75 -11.38 5.27 6.22
C LEU A 75 -10.12 6.03 5.79
N TRP A 76 -9.73 5.91 4.53
CA TRP A 76 -8.64 6.70 3.97
C TRP A 76 -9.17 7.62 2.88
N CYS A 77 -9.10 8.93 3.11
CA CYS A 77 -9.63 9.91 2.16
C CYS A 77 -8.76 9.97 0.90
N ASP A 78 -9.38 9.73 -0.25
CA ASP A 78 -8.79 9.81 -1.59
C ASP A 78 -9.41 10.93 -2.45
N GLU A 79 -10.28 11.79 -1.86
CA GLU A 79 -10.91 12.92 -2.53
C GLU A 79 -9.93 14.11 -2.64
N PRO A 80 -9.43 14.46 -3.85
CA PRO A 80 -8.42 15.50 -4.02
C PRO A 80 -8.84 16.90 -3.56
N ARG A 81 -10.15 17.18 -3.52
CA ARG A 81 -10.68 18.48 -3.09
C ARG A 81 -10.89 18.56 -1.59
N SER A 82 -10.83 17.44 -0.87
CA SER A 82 -10.98 17.41 0.58
C SER A 82 -9.74 17.97 1.28
N ALA A 83 -9.93 18.71 2.38
CA ALA A 83 -8.85 19.09 3.30
C ALA A 83 -8.18 17.87 3.96
N ASN A 84 -8.88 16.73 3.98
CA ASN A 84 -8.39 15.46 4.50
C ASN A 84 -7.74 14.57 3.42
N TYR A 85 -7.50 15.08 2.22
CA TYR A 85 -6.88 14.30 1.15
C TYR A 85 -5.62 13.58 1.61
N ASN A 86 -5.54 12.29 1.26
CA ASN A 86 -4.46 11.37 1.62
C ASN A 86 -4.21 11.25 3.14
N ARG A 87 -5.30 11.16 3.91
CA ARG A 87 -5.29 10.97 5.37
C ARG A 87 -6.22 9.87 5.82
N LEU A 88 -5.86 9.26 6.94
CA LEU A 88 -6.77 8.44 7.73
C LEU A 88 -7.86 9.34 8.35
N VAL A 89 -9.12 8.98 8.13
CA VAL A 89 -10.30 9.62 8.69
C VAL A 89 -11.21 8.58 9.34
N LYS A 90 -12.25 9.02 10.01
CA LYS A 90 -13.24 8.14 10.65
C LYS A 90 -14.63 8.42 10.14
N THR A 91 -15.48 7.39 10.18
CA THR A 91 -16.93 7.54 9.97
C THR A 91 -17.56 8.43 11.05
N PRO A 92 -18.61 9.26 10.72
CA PRO A 92 -19.15 9.49 9.38
C PRO A 92 -18.24 10.39 8.54
N PHE A 93 -18.04 10.07 7.26
CA PHE A 93 -17.23 10.85 6.34
C PHE A 93 -17.79 10.71 4.91
N ALA A 94 -18.28 11.81 4.34
CA ALA A 94 -18.97 11.81 3.05
C ALA A 94 -18.06 11.86 1.81
N PRO A 95 -16.89 12.57 1.81
CA PRO A 95 -16.01 12.59 0.63
C PRO A 95 -15.52 11.20 0.22
N SER A 96 -15.05 11.06 -1.01
CA SER A 96 -14.49 9.81 -1.52
C SER A 96 -13.41 9.26 -0.61
N HIS A 97 -13.44 7.94 -0.37
CA HIS A 97 -12.53 7.27 0.56
C HIS A 97 -12.45 5.77 0.31
N GLU A 98 -11.37 5.15 0.79
CA GLU A 98 -11.23 3.71 0.89
C GLU A 98 -11.57 3.20 2.30
N GLU A 99 -12.33 2.11 2.38
CA GLU A 99 -12.55 1.40 3.64
C GLU A 99 -11.27 0.67 4.06
N MET A 100 -10.74 0.97 5.26
CA MET A 100 -9.57 0.24 5.77
C MET A 100 -9.92 -1.17 6.24
N MET A 101 -11.18 -1.40 6.69
CA MET A 101 -11.65 -2.72 7.12
C MET A 101 -12.40 -3.45 6.00
N ARG A 102 -11.71 -3.74 4.91
CA ARG A 102 -12.24 -4.39 3.71
C ARG A 102 -12.69 -5.83 4.00
N LYS A 103 -13.74 -6.28 3.29
CA LYS A 103 -14.23 -7.67 3.37
C LYS A 103 -13.38 -8.63 2.54
N ASP A 104 -12.77 -8.14 1.45
CA ASP A 104 -11.98 -8.91 0.48
C ASP A 104 -10.58 -9.33 0.97
N GLY A 105 -10.18 -8.94 2.18
CA GLY A 105 -8.92 -9.34 2.81
C GLY A 105 -7.69 -8.59 2.32
N LEU A 106 -7.80 -7.70 1.33
CA LEU A 106 -6.64 -7.00 0.78
C LEU A 106 -5.88 -6.19 1.84
N TYR A 107 -6.60 -5.58 2.79
CA TYR A 107 -6.04 -4.80 3.88
C TYR A 107 -6.00 -5.55 5.21
N ASP A 108 -6.02 -6.90 5.17
CA ASP A 108 -5.79 -7.70 6.38
C ASP A 108 -4.39 -7.43 6.96
N VAL A 109 -3.44 -7.07 6.10
CA VAL A 109 -2.18 -6.38 6.42
C VAL A 109 -1.98 -5.28 5.39
N CYS A 110 -1.81 -4.03 5.85
CA CYS A 110 -1.67 -2.86 4.99
C CYS A 110 -0.61 -1.93 5.57
N LEU A 111 0.49 -1.70 4.84
CA LEU A 111 1.61 -0.87 5.25
C LEU A 111 1.57 0.45 4.49
N VAL A 112 1.64 1.56 5.21
CA VAL A 112 1.54 2.92 4.65
C VAL A 112 2.90 3.40 4.20
N LEU A 113 3.02 3.73 2.91
CA LEU A 113 4.17 4.42 2.34
C LEU A 113 3.99 5.93 2.45
N ASP A 114 5.08 6.68 2.59
CA ASP A 114 5.04 8.15 2.77
C ASP A 114 4.75 8.93 1.48
N TRP A 115 4.32 8.24 0.40
CA TRP A 115 3.97 8.91 -0.85
C TRP A 115 2.90 9.98 -0.63
N ASN A 116 3.24 11.22 -0.95
CA ASN A 116 2.34 12.38 -0.88
C ASN A 116 1.63 12.57 0.50
N ILE A 117 2.17 11.99 1.58
CA ILE A 117 1.58 12.09 2.92
C ILE A 117 1.86 13.47 3.53
N THR A 118 3.07 13.98 3.40
CA THR A 118 3.47 15.27 3.96
C THR A 118 3.03 16.42 3.08
N SER A 119 3.32 16.35 1.78
CA SER A 119 3.00 17.41 0.81
C SER A 119 1.50 17.52 0.53
N ARG A 120 0.79 16.39 0.49
CA ARG A 120 -0.65 16.30 0.15
C ARG A 120 -1.03 17.14 -1.06
N SER A 121 -0.15 17.17 -2.03
CA SER A 121 -0.38 17.84 -3.28
C SER A 121 -1.59 17.21 -3.97
N ARG A 122 -2.60 18.03 -4.27
CA ARG A 122 -3.86 17.58 -4.88
C ARG A 122 -3.61 16.86 -6.19
N ASN A 123 -4.34 15.80 -6.46
CA ASN A 123 -4.25 14.99 -7.68
C ASN A 123 -2.89 14.29 -7.92
N ARG A 124 -2.00 14.25 -6.93
CA ARG A 124 -0.67 13.57 -7.06
C ARG A 124 -0.68 12.15 -6.52
N GLY A 125 -1.85 11.57 -6.34
CA GLY A 125 -2.07 10.22 -5.83
C GLY A 125 -2.14 10.15 -4.32
N SER A 126 -3.03 9.30 -3.84
CA SER A 126 -3.27 8.97 -2.43
C SER A 126 -3.21 7.47 -2.21
N ALA A 127 -3.27 7.04 -0.95
CA ALA A 127 -3.43 5.64 -0.56
C ALA A 127 -2.40 4.69 -1.23
N ILE A 128 -1.14 5.10 -1.31
CA ILE A 128 -0.08 4.22 -1.83
C ILE A 128 0.41 3.34 -0.69
N PHE A 129 -0.05 2.10 -0.70
CA PHE A 129 0.20 1.11 0.35
C PHE A 129 0.99 -0.08 -0.18
N MET A 130 1.54 -0.87 0.75
CA MET A 130 1.93 -2.24 0.50
C MET A 130 0.95 -3.14 1.25
N HIS A 131 0.20 -4.01 0.53
CA HIS A 131 -0.90 -4.79 1.08
C HIS A 131 -0.93 -6.22 0.53
N LEU A 132 -1.95 -7.01 0.91
CA LEU A 132 -2.10 -8.37 0.42
C LEU A 132 -2.68 -8.40 -0.99
N ILE A 133 -2.30 -9.42 -1.76
CA ILE A 133 -2.67 -9.57 -3.16
C ILE A 133 -3.97 -10.36 -3.32
N ARG A 134 -4.71 -10.09 -4.40
CA ARG A 134 -5.80 -10.95 -4.84
C ARG A 134 -5.28 -12.24 -5.48
N PRO A 135 -6.06 -13.34 -5.43
CA PRO A 135 -5.74 -14.55 -6.19
C PRO A 135 -5.39 -14.22 -7.64
N GLY A 136 -4.47 -15.00 -8.24
CA GLY A 136 -4.03 -14.76 -9.63
C GLY A 136 -3.12 -13.54 -9.82
N TYR A 137 -2.71 -12.86 -8.77
CA TYR A 137 -1.90 -11.64 -8.85
C TYR A 137 -2.57 -10.53 -9.65
N GLU A 138 -3.85 -10.28 -9.43
CA GLU A 138 -4.57 -9.17 -10.06
C GLU A 138 -3.89 -7.83 -9.80
N PRO A 139 -3.92 -6.91 -10.80
CA PRO A 139 -3.28 -5.59 -10.67
C PRO A 139 -3.95 -4.73 -9.60
N THR A 140 -3.21 -3.76 -9.06
CA THR A 140 -3.70 -2.78 -8.11
C THR A 140 -4.11 -1.47 -8.80
N ALA A 141 -4.62 -0.52 -8.02
CA ALA A 141 -4.83 0.86 -8.48
C ALA A 141 -3.57 1.76 -8.37
N GLY A 142 -2.46 1.21 -7.85
CA GLY A 142 -1.20 1.92 -7.67
C GLY A 142 -0.35 1.40 -6.51
N CYS A 143 -0.93 0.63 -5.61
CA CYS A 143 -0.25 -0.01 -4.49
C CYS A 143 0.70 -1.11 -4.94
N VAL A 144 1.52 -1.58 -4.00
CA VAL A 144 2.34 -2.80 -4.15
C VAL A 144 1.66 -3.93 -3.38
N ALA A 145 1.27 -5.02 -4.06
CA ALA A 145 0.57 -6.12 -3.42
C ALA A 145 1.39 -7.41 -3.42
N LEU A 146 1.43 -8.08 -2.26
CA LEU A 146 2.21 -9.29 -2.00
C LEU A 146 1.32 -10.45 -1.55
N HIS A 147 1.75 -11.67 -1.86
CA HIS A 147 1.10 -12.86 -1.32
C HIS A 147 1.19 -12.88 0.22
N PRO A 148 0.17 -13.34 0.95
CA PRO A 148 0.17 -13.36 2.43
C PRO A 148 1.38 -14.07 3.04
N LYS A 149 1.84 -15.17 2.43
CA LYS A 149 3.05 -15.88 2.86
C LYS A 149 4.31 -15.02 2.71
N ASP A 150 4.41 -14.26 1.62
CA ASP A 150 5.56 -13.39 1.35
C ASP A 150 5.53 -12.13 2.24
N MET A 151 4.35 -11.57 2.46
CA MET A 151 4.16 -10.48 3.42
C MET A 151 4.65 -10.88 4.82
N ARG A 152 4.31 -12.09 5.29
CA ARG A 152 4.79 -12.59 6.59
C ARG A 152 6.32 -12.76 6.64
N ARG A 153 6.95 -13.10 5.54
CA ARG A 153 8.42 -13.25 5.46
C ARG A 153 9.16 -11.92 5.46
N ILE A 154 8.58 -10.86 4.91
CA ILE A 154 9.24 -9.55 4.87
C ILE A 154 8.96 -8.70 6.12
N LEU A 155 7.82 -8.88 6.79
CA LEU A 155 7.40 -8.07 7.95
C LEU A 155 8.45 -8.01 9.08
N PRO A 156 9.13 -9.10 9.47
CA PRO A 156 10.17 -9.04 10.51
C PRO A 156 11.33 -8.09 10.19
N HIS A 157 11.56 -7.79 8.91
CA HIS A 157 12.61 -6.89 8.45
C HIS A 157 12.13 -5.44 8.25
N MET A 158 10.84 -5.17 8.51
CA MET A 158 10.24 -3.85 8.32
C MET A 158 10.22 -3.06 9.63
N ARG A 159 10.59 -1.78 9.53
CA ARG A 159 10.54 -0.80 10.62
C ARG A 159 10.18 0.57 10.07
N LYS A 160 9.75 1.47 10.91
CA LYS A 160 9.52 2.87 10.53
C LYS A 160 10.76 3.44 9.85
N GLY A 161 10.59 4.08 8.71
CA GLY A 161 11.68 4.64 7.90
C GLY A 161 12.34 3.64 6.93
N THR A 162 11.97 2.34 6.93
CA THR A 162 12.44 1.40 5.90
C THR A 162 12.17 1.97 4.51
N ARG A 163 13.22 2.07 3.69
CA ARG A 163 13.15 2.64 2.34
C ARG A 163 12.56 1.62 1.37
N ILE A 164 11.54 2.04 0.64
CA ILE A 164 10.90 1.29 -0.45
C ILE A 164 11.13 2.06 -1.75
N ARG A 165 12.06 1.56 -2.58
CA ARG A 165 12.31 2.11 -3.91
C ARG A 165 11.45 1.38 -4.92
N ILE A 166 10.60 2.10 -5.63
CA ILE A 166 9.84 1.61 -6.79
C ILE A 166 10.53 2.16 -8.03
N LEU A 167 11.07 1.25 -8.87
CA LEU A 167 11.86 1.57 -10.09
C LEU A 167 10.95 1.67 -11.29
#